data_83602aae9f4c6d78aeca7cd44886b8f6
#
_entry.id   83602aae9f4c6d78aeca7cd44886b8f6
#
_cell.length_a   1.000
_cell.length_b   1.000
_cell.length_c   1.000
_cell.angle_alpha   90.00
_cell.angle_beta   90.00
_cell.angle_gamma   90.00
#
_symmetry.space_group_name_H-M   'P 1'
#
loop_
_entity.id
_entity.type
_entity.pdbx_description
1 polymer ?
#
loop_
_entity_poly.entity_id
_entity_poly.type
_entity_poly.pdbx_seq_one_letter_code
_entity_poly.pdbx_strand_id
1 'polypeptide(L)'
;GEYGDGIEAKLNINGRSVSNSQVIIAGTTGSGKTNLLAVIIEQFRSLSIETPYPVNFLLFDYKGEFSDPANSHWLQHFEVDRSSILDPVKAPLPFTPFKDFSGRPINEINLYSTEMANALCAIDKASISANMSNRLSEAIVDAYKKTNGRPITFNEMLNQYRSKMVNADKDDSISSVLKQLVRNNLFETEDKIDLVNGCYIVKMDSFPKDGVIAKAIVYFVISKLNNIYEKLEKQAVNDECVQIRHFTIIDEAHYMLDFDNQPLRNLIAVGRNKGLSIILATQNMDSFKSKHFDFYANAQYPLIMKQQSINDSVIKDIFGVTGKDFNDIKAEIASLQKGELIIKDDTMSLLGISGKNYKKIKVTHLI
;
A
#
# COMPACT_ATOMS: atom_id res chain seq x y z
N GLY A 1 6.65 -15.75 15.28
CA GLY A 1 6.14 -15.56 16.66
C GLY A 1 5.77 -16.86 17.34
N GLU A 2 5.26 -16.75 18.55
CA GLU A 2 4.92 -17.90 19.39
C GLU A 2 3.53 -17.73 20.01
N TYR A 3 2.82 -18.84 20.21
CA TYR A 3 1.65 -18.91 21.08
C TYR A 3 2.07 -18.92 22.56
N GLY A 4 1.12 -18.72 23.46
CA GLY A 4 1.40 -18.69 24.90
C GLY A 4 1.97 -19.98 25.51
N ASP A 5 1.92 -21.09 24.78
CA ASP A 5 2.47 -22.41 25.13
C ASP A 5 3.86 -22.68 24.48
N GLY A 6 4.46 -21.67 23.82
CA GLY A 6 5.75 -21.80 23.14
C GLY A 6 5.68 -22.50 21.78
N ILE A 7 4.49 -22.78 21.27
CA ILE A 7 4.31 -23.32 19.91
C ILE A 7 4.54 -22.21 18.89
N GLU A 8 5.33 -22.50 17.88
CA GLU A 8 5.60 -21.54 16.79
C GLU A 8 4.33 -21.15 16.05
N ALA A 9 4.09 -19.84 15.91
CA ALA A 9 2.96 -19.27 15.19
C ALA A 9 3.40 -18.80 13.78
N LYS A 10 2.83 -19.42 12.75
CA LYS A 10 3.09 -19.12 11.33
C LYS A 10 1.82 -18.72 10.60
N LEU A 11 1.93 -17.78 9.66
CA LEU A 11 0.86 -17.44 8.72
C LEU A 11 0.99 -18.28 7.46
N ASN A 12 -0.07 -18.96 7.05
CA ASN A 12 -0.12 -19.66 5.76
C ASN A 12 -0.48 -18.69 4.62
N ILE A 13 0.41 -17.72 4.37
CA ILE A 13 0.10 -16.55 3.54
C ILE A 13 -0.09 -16.88 2.05
N ASN A 14 0.51 -17.95 1.57
CA ASN A 14 0.45 -18.39 0.17
C ASN A 14 -0.24 -19.73 -0.04
N GLY A 15 -0.90 -20.28 0.98
CA GLY A 15 -1.63 -21.54 0.86
C GLY A 15 -2.75 -21.44 -0.18
N ARG A 16 -2.94 -22.52 -0.97
CA ARG A 16 -4.01 -22.55 -1.98
C ARG A 16 -5.42 -22.48 -1.38
N SER A 17 -5.58 -22.95 -0.16
CA SER A 17 -6.87 -22.94 0.55
C SER A 17 -7.28 -21.55 1.06
N VAL A 18 -6.35 -20.59 1.18
CA VAL A 18 -6.71 -19.24 1.66
C VAL A 18 -7.24 -18.37 0.53
N SER A 19 -8.22 -17.51 0.82
CA SER A 19 -8.91 -16.70 -0.20
C SER A 19 -8.04 -15.62 -0.80
N ASN A 20 -7.16 -15.00 0.00
CA ASN A 20 -6.17 -14.02 -0.43
C ASN A 20 -4.99 -13.96 0.55
N SER A 21 -3.97 -13.17 0.22
CA SER A 21 -2.75 -12.98 1.01
C SER A 21 -2.65 -11.58 1.65
N GLN A 22 -3.74 -10.82 1.66
CA GLN A 22 -3.73 -9.45 2.18
C GLN A 22 -3.63 -9.44 3.69
N VAL A 23 -2.79 -8.56 4.22
CA VAL A 23 -2.55 -8.41 5.66
C VAL A 23 -2.88 -6.98 6.08
N ILE A 24 -3.62 -6.84 7.17
CA ILE A 24 -3.84 -5.55 7.82
C ILE A 24 -3.35 -5.60 9.26
N ILE A 25 -2.65 -4.56 9.68
CA ILE A 25 -2.05 -4.46 11.01
C ILE A 25 -2.58 -3.21 11.70
N ALA A 26 -3.28 -3.39 12.82
CA ALA A 26 -3.72 -2.29 13.66
C ALA A 26 -3.01 -2.35 15.02
N GLY A 27 -2.42 -1.22 15.45
CA GLY A 27 -1.76 -1.16 16.76
C GLY A 27 -1.36 0.25 17.12
N THR A 28 -1.57 0.67 18.36
CA THR A 28 -1.18 2.00 18.83
C THR A 28 0.31 2.25 18.77
N THR A 29 0.73 3.49 18.93
CA THR A 29 2.16 3.83 19.08
C THR A 29 2.76 3.05 20.24
N GLY A 30 3.94 2.47 20.03
CA GLY A 30 4.63 1.63 21.03
C GLY A 30 4.11 0.19 21.14
N SER A 31 3.11 -0.24 20.39
CA SER A 31 2.62 -1.62 20.40
C SER A 31 3.58 -2.65 19.78
N GLY A 32 4.57 -2.20 18.98
CA GLY A 32 5.53 -3.06 18.31
C GLY A 32 5.25 -3.30 16.81
N LYS A 33 4.44 -2.44 16.17
CA LYS A 33 4.13 -2.56 14.71
C LYS A 33 5.36 -2.63 13.82
N THR A 34 6.33 -1.73 14.05
CA THR A 34 7.57 -1.69 13.27
C THR A 34 8.33 -3.00 13.34
N ASN A 35 8.47 -3.58 14.55
CA ASN A 35 9.06 -4.90 14.72
C ASN A 35 8.24 -5.99 14.02
N LEU A 36 6.90 -5.95 14.10
CA LEU A 36 6.05 -6.92 13.40
C LEU A 36 6.22 -6.84 11.88
N LEU A 37 6.24 -5.63 11.30
CA LEU A 37 6.52 -5.44 9.87
C LEU A 37 7.90 -5.98 9.51
N ALA A 38 8.91 -5.68 10.31
CA ALA A 38 10.28 -6.16 10.08
C ALA A 38 10.36 -7.70 10.13
N VAL A 39 9.71 -8.34 11.11
CA VAL A 39 9.62 -9.81 11.19
C VAL A 39 8.97 -10.40 9.94
N ILE A 40 7.88 -9.81 9.46
CA ILE A 40 7.19 -10.29 8.25
C ILE A 40 8.11 -10.16 7.02
N ILE A 41 8.79 -9.02 6.85
CA ILE A 41 9.70 -8.78 5.73
C ILE A 41 10.88 -9.75 5.80
N GLU A 42 11.54 -9.85 6.93
CA GLU A 42 12.67 -10.77 7.15
C GLU A 42 12.27 -12.21 6.83
N GLN A 43 11.11 -12.68 7.31
CA GLN A 43 10.66 -14.04 7.10
C GLN A 43 10.37 -14.36 5.63
N PHE A 44 9.64 -13.50 4.91
CA PHE A 44 9.39 -13.81 3.49
C PHE A 44 10.67 -13.65 2.63
N ARG A 45 11.62 -12.80 3.02
CA ARG A 45 12.91 -12.67 2.34
C ARG A 45 13.77 -13.92 2.59
N SER A 46 14.09 -14.23 3.84
CA SER A 46 14.96 -15.34 4.22
C SER A 46 14.45 -16.70 3.71
N LEU A 47 13.13 -16.90 3.69
CA LEU A 47 12.53 -18.14 3.18
C LEU A 47 12.48 -18.26 1.66
N SER A 48 12.61 -17.16 0.92
CA SER A 48 12.44 -17.17 -0.54
C SER A 48 13.67 -16.81 -1.35
N ILE A 49 14.69 -16.17 -0.77
CA ILE A 49 15.81 -15.59 -1.54
C ILE A 49 16.64 -16.65 -2.29
N GLU A 50 16.79 -17.84 -1.73
CA GLU A 50 17.51 -18.95 -2.35
C GLU A 50 16.62 -19.83 -3.26
N THR A 51 15.33 -19.47 -3.37
CA THR A 51 14.40 -20.17 -4.25
C THR A 51 14.44 -19.59 -5.67
N PRO A 52 13.93 -20.31 -6.69
CA PRO A 52 13.76 -19.74 -8.03
C PRO A 52 12.79 -18.54 -8.08
N TYR A 53 12.07 -18.27 -6.99
CA TYR A 53 11.01 -17.28 -6.90
C TYR A 53 11.18 -16.39 -5.66
N PRO A 54 12.23 -15.53 -5.60
CA PRO A 54 12.44 -14.65 -4.47
C PRO A 54 11.26 -13.67 -4.35
N VAL A 55 10.78 -13.49 -3.12
CA VAL A 55 9.71 -12.54 -2.83
C VAL A 55 10.32 -11.17 -2.60
N ASN A 56 9.91 -10.19 -3.41
CA ASN A 56 10.36 -8.81 -3.34
C ASN A 56 9.35 -7.92 -2.62
N PHE A 57 9.72 -6.66 -2.36
CA PHE A 57 8.83 -5.73 -1.68
C PHE A 57 9.03 -4.27 -2.08
N LEU A 58 7.97 -3.49 -1.90
CA LEU A 58 7.99 -2.04 -1.88
C LEU A 58 7.38 -1.56 -0.56
N LEU A 59 8.16 -0.84 0.24
CA LEU A 59 7.75 -0.31 1.54
C LEU A 59 7.67 1.22 1.49
N PHE A 60 6.53 1.80 1.86
CA PHE A 60 6.39 3.23 2.12
C PHE A 60 6.68 3.51 3.59
N ASP A 61 7.83 4.10 3.88
CA ASP A 61 8.32 4.37 5.24
C ASP A 61 7.98 5.80 5.68
N TYR A 62 6.79 5.97 6.26
CA TYR A 62 6.29 7.27 6.71
C TYR A 62 6.97 7.81 7.97
N LYS A 63 7.64 6.96 8.74
CA LYS A 63 8.32 7.36 9.97
C LYS A 63 9.82 7.52 9.80
N GLY A 64 10.38 7.02 8.70
CA GLY A 64 11.81 6.96 8.49
C GLY A 64 12.51 5.88 9.32
N GLU A 65 11.78 4.97 9.99
CA GLU A 65 12.37 3.98 10.88
C GLU A 65 13.22 2.95 10.12
N PHE A 66 12.83 2.58 8.90
CA PHE A 66 13.53 1.63 8.04
C PHE A 66 14.56 2.28 7.11
N SER A 67 14.40 3.56 6.82
CA SER A 67 15.27 4.32 5.90
C SER A 67 16.30 5.21 6.62
N ASP A 68 16.27 5.29 7.96
CA ASP A 68 17.26 6.03 8.75
C ASP A 68 18.63 5.34 8.68
N PRO A 69 19.71 6.07 8.35
CA PRO A 69 21.06 5.53 8.39
C PRO A 69 21.48 4.96 9.75
N ALA A 70 20.95 5.49 10.86
CA ALA A 70 21.20 4.99 12.21
C ALA A 70 20.59 3.59 12.42
N ASN A 71 19.57 3.22 11.67
CA ASN A 71 18.85 1.96 11.74
C ASN A 71 19.22 0.99 10.60
N SER A 72 20.43 1.08 10.08
CA SER A 72 20.89 0.26 8.93
C SER A 72 20.86 -1.25 9.16
N HIS A 73 20.72 -1.72 10.40
CA HIS A 73 20.50 -3.13 10.73
C HIS A 73 19.25 -3.70 10.04
N TRP A 74 18.18 -2.91 9.82
CA TRP A 74 17.01 -3.35 9.10
C TRP A 74 17.31 -3.80 7.67
N LEU A 75 18.22 -3.10 6.98
CA LEU A 75 18.62 -3.46 5.62
C LEU A 75 19.26 -4.85 5.57
N GLN A 76 20.03 -5.22 6.61
CA GLN A 76 20.63 -6.56 6.71
C GLN A 76 19.57 -7.62 6.92
N HIS A 77 18.59 -7.39 7.81
CA HIS A 77 17.45 -8.30 7.99
C HIS A 77 16.61 -8.47 6.74
N PHE A 78 16.49 -7.43 5.91
CA PHE A 78 15.73 -7.47 4.65
C PHE A 78 16.55 -7.99 3.47
N GLU A 79 17.84 -8.27 3.67
CA GLU A 79 18.78 -8.70 2.63
C GLU A 79 18.82 -7.72 1.44
N VAL A 80 18.90 -6.44 1.76
CA VAL A 80 19.01 -5.33 0.82
C VAL A 80 20.11 -4.37 1.23
N ASP A 81 20.53 -3.52 0.34
CA ASP A 81 21.51 -2.47 0.59
C ASP A 81 20.90 -1.06 0.56
N ARG A 82 21.74 -0.04 0.72
CA ARG A 82 21.30 1.36 0.74
C ARG A 82 20.76 1.86 -0.60
N SER A 83 21.10 1.21 -1.72
CA SER A 83 20.55 1.56 -3.03
C SER A 83 19.06 1.25 -3.16
N SER A 84 18.56 0.38 -2.28
CA SER A 84 17.13 0.08 -2.17
C SER A 84 16.31 1.23 -1.54
N ILE A 85 16.97 2.22 -0.90
CA ILE A 85 16.27 3.38 -0.32
C ILE A 85 16.09 4.45 -1.39
N LEU A 86 14.83 4.68 -1.77
CA LEU A 86 14.42 5.73 -2.69
C LEU A 86 14.01 6.97 -1.88
N ASP A 87 14.79 8.05 -1.99
CA ASP A 87 14.55 9.31 -1.27
C ASP A 87 14.10 10.41 -2.26
N PRO A 88 12.79 10.66 -2.41
CA PRO A 88 12.27 11.61 -3.40
C PRO A 88 12.67 13.08 -3.15
N VAL A 89 13.21 13.38 -1.96
CA VAL A 89 13.77 14.72 -1.67
C VAL A 89 15.15 14.88 -2.28
N LYS A 90 15.94 13.80 -2.35
CA LYS A 90 17.32 13.85 -2.87
C LYS A 90 17.39 13.65 -4.38
N ALA A 91 16.54 12.76 -4.91
CA ALA A 91 16.49 12.47 -6.34
C ALA A 91 15.08 12.03 -6.74
N PRO A 92 14.64 12.29 -7.98
CA PRO A 92 13.37 11.75 -8.48
C PRO A 92 13.31 10.24 -8.35
N LEU A 93 12.12 9.70 -8.09
CA LEU A 93 11.87 8.26 -8.13
C LEU A 93 12.23 7.73 -9.54
N PRO A 94 13.01 6.65 -9.63
CA PRO A 94 13.69 6.27 -10.88
C PRO A 94 12.77 5.53 -11.87
N PHE A 95 11.57 6.05 -12.08
CA PHE A 95 10.59 5.55 -13.06
C PHE A 95 9.57 6.63 -13.44
N THR A 96 8.95 6.45 -14.62
CA THR A 96 7.81 7.30 -15.01
C THR A 96 6.51 6.79 -14.38
N PRO A 97 5.70 7.68 -13.75
CA PRO A 97 4.41 7.29 -13.18
C PRO A 97 3.31 7.11 -14.24
N PHE A 98 3.55 7.57 -15.46
CA PHE A 98 2.57 7.61 -16.52
C PHE A 98 2.61 6.38 -17.40
N LYS A 99 1.44 5.93 -17.87
CA LYS A 99 1.29 4.76 -18.74
C LYS A 99 1.67 5.11 -20.18
N ASP A 100 2.28 4.18 -20.89
CA ASP A 100 2.55 4.28 -22.32
C ASP A 100 1.35 3.79 -23.13
N PHE A 101 0.82 4.65 -23.96
CA PHE A 101 -0.29 4.40 -24.90
C PHE A 101 0.13 4.45 -26.37
N SER A 102 1.42 4.37 -26.66
CA SER A 102 1.92 4.39 -28.05
C SER A 102 1.25 3.28 -28.87
N GLY A 103 0.61 3.68 -29.97
CA GLY A 103 -0.11 2.76 -30.84
C GLY A 103 -1.44 2.21 -30.30
N ARG A 104 -1.94 2.73 -29.18
CA ARG A 104 -3.21 2.29 -28.57
C ARG A 104 -4.40 3.17 -28.99
N PRO A 105 -5.63 2.63 -28.93
CA PRO A 105 -6.83 3.38 -29.23
C PRO A 105 -7.01 4.59 -28.29
N ILE A 106 -7.53 5.70 -28.84
CA ILE A 106 -7.78 6.93 -28.06
C ILE A 106 -8.74 6.70 -26.87
N ASN A 107 -9.64 5.73 -26.96
CA ASN A 107 -10.57 5.42 -25.87
C ASN A 107 -9.86 4.93 -24.60
N GLU A 108 -8.73 4.23 -24.71
CA GLU A 108 -7.92 3.82 -23.53
C GLU A 108 -7.31 5.05 -22.84
N ILE A 109 -6.86 6.03 -23.63
CA ILE A 109 -6.35 7.31 -23.10
C ILE A 109 -7.48 8.07 -22.39
N ASN A 110 -8.69 8.11 -22.99
CA ASN A 110 -9.83 8.81 -22.41
C ASN A 110 -10.23 8.22 -21.04
N LEU A 111 -10.31 6.89 -20.94
CA LEU A 111 -10.62 6.21 -19.66
C LEU A 111 -9.55 6.51 -18.61
N TYR A 112 -8.29 6.29 -18.93
CA TYR A 112 -7.16 6.56 -18.04
C TYR A 112 -7.11 8.04 -17.59
N SER A 113 -7.36 8.98 -18.51
CA SER A 113 -7.36 10.41 -18.21
C SER A 113 -8.46 10.79 -17.23
N THR A 114 -9.63 10.18 -17.35
CA THR A 114 -10.75 10.40 -16.43
C THR A 114 -10.43 9.87 -15.02
N GLU A 115 -9.87 8.66 -14.93
CA GLU A 115 -9.46 8.07 -13.65
C GLU A 115 -8.37 8.90 -12.98
N MET A 116 -7.35 9.32 -13.75
CA MET A 116 -6.27 10.15 -13.23
C MET A 116 -6.74 11.54 -12.78
N ALA A 117 -7.64 12.17 -13.54
CA ALA A 117 -8.22 13.46 -13.17
C ALA A 117 -8.99 13.35 -11.85
N ASN A 118 -9.81 12.31 -11.69
CA ASN A 118 -10.54 12.06 -10.44
C ASN A 118 -9.59 11.85 -9.25
N ALA A 119 -8.51 11.10 -9.44
CA ALA A 119 -7.53 10.86 -8.40
C ALA A 119 -6.77 12.13 -8.00
N LEU A 120 -6.31 12.93 -8.96
CA LEU A 120 -5.65 14.20 -8.68
C LEU A 120 -6.59 15.18 -7.97
N CYS A 121 -7.87 15.17 -8.31
CA CYS A 121 -8.90 15.94 -7.60
C CYS A 121 -9.12 15.45 -6.15
N ALA A 122 -8.97 14.16 -5.90
CA ALA A 122 -9.14 13.57 -4.56
C ALA A 122 -7.93 13.74 -3.65
N ILE A 123 -6.74 13.96 -4.19
CA ILE A 123 -5.50 14.18 -3.43
C ILE A 123 -5.55 15.48 -2.62
N ASP A 124 -6.09 16.54 -3.19
CA ASP A 124 -6.30 17.81 -2.48
C ASP A 124 -7.69 17.83 -1.84
N LYS A 125 -7.74 18.29 -0.57
CA LYS A 125 -9.00 18.51 0.16
C LYS A 125 -9.76 19.76 -0.31
N ALA A 126 -9.20 20.51 -1.27
CA ALA A 126 -9.85 21.70 -1.81
C ALA A 126 -11.15 21.34 -2.56
N SER A 127 -12.12 22.25 -2.54
CA SER A 127 -13.35 22.08 -3.32
C SER A 127 -13.05 22.17 -4.83
N ILE A 128 -13.09 21.03 -5.49
CA ILE A 128 -12.87 20.93 -6.93
C ILE A 128 -14.21 20.73 -7.64
N SER A 129 -14.52 21.61 -8.58
CA SER A 129 -15.76 21.53 -9.35
C SER A 129 -15.68 20.45 -10.46
N ALA A 130 -16.83 19.93 -10.87
CA ALA A 130 -16.91 19.01 -12.00
C ALA A 130 -16.28 19.58 -13.29
N ASN A 131 -16.41 20.90 -13.51
CA ASN A 131 -15.79 21.55 -14.65
C ASN A 131 -14.26 21.55 -14.60
N MET A 132 -13.68 21.67 -13.41
CA MET A 132 -12.22 21.58 -13.22
C MET A 132 -11.73 20.17 -13.47
N SER A 133 -12.43 19.15 -12.96
CA SER A 133 -12.11 17.74 -13.19
C SER A 133 -12.20 17.38 -14.68
N ASN A 134 -13.26 17.79 -15.39
CA ASN A 134 -13.41 17.56 -16.82
C ASN A 134 -12.30 18.25 -17.62
N ARG A 135 -11.97 19.51 -17.29
CA ARG A 135 -10.88 20.25 -17.91
C ARG A 135 -9.53 19.54 -17.72
N LEU A 136 -9.30 18.96 -16.53
CA LEU A 136 -8.09 18.20 -16.27
C LEU A 136 -8.04 16.91 -17.09
N SER A 137 -9.13 16.16 -17.18
CA SER A 137 -9.23 14.97 -18.02
C SER A 137 -8.92 15.29 -19.49
N GLU A 138 -9.53 16.35 -20.05
CA GLU A 138 -9.25 16.80 -21.41
C GLU A 138 -7.79 17.24 -21.60
N ALA A 139 -7.21 17.92 -20.61
CA ALA A 139 -5.81 18.36 -20.65
C ALA A 139 -4.84 17.16 -20.70
N ILE A 140 -5.13 16.09 -19.94
CA ILE A 140 -4.37 14.84 -19.96
C ILE A 140 -4.46 14.18 -21.35
N VAL A 141 -5.66 14.09 -21.93
CA VAL A 141 -5.86 13.55 -23.29
C VAL A 141 -5.05 14.34 -24.30
N ASP A 142 -5.10 15.67 -24.24
CA ASP A 142 -4.37 16.51 -25.20
C ASP A 142 -2.84 16.44 -24.99
N ALA A 143 -2.36 16.26 -23.78
CA ALA A 143 -0.95 15.99 -23.51
C ALA A 143 -0.51 14.67 -24.19
N TYR A 144 -1.29 13.60 -24.03
CA TYR A 144 -1.01 12.32 -24.70
C TYR A 144 -1.08 12.39 -26.23
N LYS A 145 -2.02 13.15 -26.79
CA LYS A 145 -2.06 13.38 -28.26
C LYS A 145 -0.79 14.04 -28.75
N LYS A 146 -0.26 15.06 -28.03
CA LYS A 146 0.99 15.75 -28.40
C LYS A 146 2.22 14.85 -28.33
N THR A 147 2.23 13.87 -27.43
CA THR A 147 3.34 12.91 -27.30
C THR A 147 3.17 11.67 -28.18
N ASN A 148 2.11 11.59 -29.00
CA ASN A 148 1.72 10.39 -29.75
C ASN A 148 1.53 9.15 -28.87
N GLY A 149 0.93 9.33 -27.68
CA GLY A 149 0.66 8.27 -26.72
C GLY A 149 1.84 7.91 -25.81
N ARG A 150 3.04 8.48 -26.00
CA ARG A 150 4.16 8.27 -25.07
C ARG A 150 3.85 8.84 -23.68
N PRO A 151 4.49 8.32 -22.62
CA PRO A 151 4.31 8.86 -21.29
C PRO A 151 4.48 10.38 -21.25
N ILE A 152 3.56 11.03 -20.58
CA ILE A 152 3.56 12.50 -20.42
C ILE A 152 4.36 12.89 -19.16
N THR A 153 4.50 14.19 -18.94
CA THR A 153 5.06 14.76 -17.69
C THR A 153 4.02 15.61 -16.99
N PHE A 154 4.21 15.89 -15.71
CA PHE A 154 3.36 16.85 -14.99
C PHE A 154 3.42 18.25 -15.59
N ASN A 155 4.56 18.63 -16.18
CA ASN A 155 4.71 19.92 -16.86
C ASN A 155 3.86 20.00 -18.14
N GLU A 156 3.86 18.94 -18.95
CA GLU A 156 2.97 18.85 -20.14
C GLU A 156 1.50 18.89 -19.73
N MET A 157 1.12 18.17 -18.68
CA MET A 157 -0.23 18.20 -18.12
C MET A 157 -0.62 19.61 -17.66
N LEU A 158 0.23 20.29 -16.89
CA LEU A 158 -0.01 21.66 -16.42
C LEU A 158 -0.16 22.64 -17.60
N ASN A 159 0.69 22.54 -18.60
CA ASN A 159 0.64 23.42 -19.78
C ASN A 159 -0.68 23.22 -20.56
N GLN A 160 -1.13 21.96 -20.75
CA GLN A 160 -2.42 21.70 -21.40
C GLN A 160 -3.60 22.16 -20.53
N TYR A 161 -3.53 21.95 -19.20
CA TYR A 161 -4.58 22.41 -18.30
C TYR A 161 -4.74 23.93 -18.36
N ARG A 162 -3.64 24.68 -18.28
CA ARG A 162 -3.64 26.15 -18.35
C ARG A 162 -4.18 26.68 -19.67
N SER A 163 -3.85 26.04 -20.80
CA SER A 163 -4.38 26.45 -22.10
C SER A 163 -5.90 26.37 -22.22
N LYS A 164 -6.55 25.63 -21.33
CA LYS A 164 -8.01 25.47 -21.26
C LYS A 164 -8.66 26.35 -20.18
N MET A 165 -7.88 27.07 -19.36
CA MET A 165 -8.43 27.98 -18.35
C MET A 165 -8.91 29.28 -18.99
N VAL A 166 -10.01 29.84 -18.48
CA VAL A 166 -10.54 31.14 -18.91
C VAL A 166 -9.55 32.25 -18.60
N ASN A 167 -8.83 32.13 -17.49
CA ASN A 167 -7.76 33.06 -17.10
C ASN A 167 -6.54 32.22 -16.71
N ALA A 168 -5.60 32.08 -17.65
CA ALA A 168 -4.40 31.26 -17.47
C ALA A 168 -3.38 31.85 -16.46
N ASP A 169 -3.49 33.15 -16.14
CA ASP A 169 -2.60 33.85 -15.21
C ASP A 169 -3.02 33.64 -13.75
N LYS A 170 -4.27 33.21 -13.51
CA LYS A 170 -4.80 33.01 -12.16
C LYS A 170 -4.89 31.52 -11.85
N ASP A 171 -4.18 31.11 -10.81
CA ASP A 171 -4.24 29.70 -10.38
C ASP A 171 -5.60 29.32 -9.79
N ASP A 172 -6.04 28.12 -10.11
CA ASP A 172 -7.09 27.39 -9.40
C ASP A 172 -6.50 26.23 -8.58
N SER A 173 -7.33 25.47 -7.86
CA SER A 173 -6.89 24.36 -7.03
C SER A 173 -6.08 23.32 -7.81
N ILE A 174 -6.52 22.96 -9.02
CA ILE A 174 -5.85 21.95 -9.87
C ILE A 174 -4.49 22.48 -10.36
N SER A 175 -4.43 23.69 -10.89
CA SER A 175 -3.16 24.27 -11.35
C SER A 175 -2.18 24.42 -10.18
N SER A 176 -2.65 24.70 -8.97
CA SER A 176 -1.83 24.77 -7.77
C SER A 176 -1.25 23.41 -7.38
N VAL A 177 -2.05 22.33 -7.44
CA VAL A 177 -1.57 20.94 -7.25
C VAL A 177 -0.52 20.58 -8.30
N LEU A 178 -0.83 20.78 -9.59
CA LEU A 178 0.10 20.46 -10.68
C LEU A 178 1.41 21.24 -10.57
N LYS A 179 1.38 22.52 -10.19
CA LYS A 179 2.58 23.31 -9.92
C LYS A 179 3.45 22.72 -8.81
N GLN A 180 2.83 22.23 -7.73
CA GLN A 180 3.57 21.56 -6.66
C GLN A 180 4.26 20.30 -7.18
N LEU A 181 3.57 19.46 -7.99
CA LEU A 181 4.13 18.25 -8.57
C LEU A 181 5.28 18.56 -9.55
N VAL A 182 5.13 19.58 -10.40
CA VAL A 182 6.19 20.04 -11.32
C VAL A 182 7.41 20.55 -10.55
N ARG A 183 7.20 21.41 -9.54
CA ARG A 183 8.29 22.02 -8.77
C ARG A 183 9.12 21.00 -8.01
N ASN A 184 8.46 19.96 -7.44
CA ASN A 184 9.14 18.97 -6.63
C ASN A 184 9.85 17.90 -7.47
N ASN A 185 9.56 17.78 -8.77
CA ASN A 185 10.21 16.84 -9.70
C ASN A 185 10.37 15.43 -9.13
N LEU A 186 9.24 14.83 -8.72
CA LEU A 186 9.23 13.61 -7.90
C LEU A 186 9.57 12.33 -8.67
N PHE A 187 9.47 12.33 -10.00
CA PHE A 187 9.59 11.14 -10.83
C PHE A 187 10.45 11.41 -12.05
N GLU A 188 11.16 10.39 -12.49
CA GLU A 188 11.85 10.38 -13.78
C GLU A 188 10.86 10.25 -14.95
N THR A 189 11.34 10.53 -16.15
CA THR A 189 10.56 10.42 -17.38
C THR A 189 10.63 9.02 -18.00
N GLU A 190 11.53 8.17 -17.52
CA GLU A 190 11.78 6.81 -18.00
C GLU A 190 11.92 5.84 -16.84
N ASP A 191 11.67 4.56 -17.10
CA ASP A 191 11.83 3.48 -16.12
C ASP A 191 13.31 3.06 -16.05
N LYS A 192 13.93 3.22 -14.88
CA LYS A 192 15.31 2.82 -14.60
C LYS A 192 15.40 1.62 -13.66
N ILE A 193 14.30 1.25 -13.02
CA ILE A 193 14.22 0.11 -12.10
C ILE A 193 12.98 -0.72 -12.38
N ASP A 194 13.01 -1.97 -11.94
CA ASP A 194 11.85 -2.85 -11.91
C ASP A 194 11.26 -2.89 -10.50
N LEU A 195 10.09 -2.28 -10.32
CA LEU A 195 9.43 -2.18 -9.02
C LEU A 195 8.94 -3.52 -8.47
N VAL A 196 8.76 -4.54 -9.32
CA VAL A 196 8.23 -5.84 -8.91
C VAL A 196 9.35 -6.84 -8.64
N ASN A 197 10.42 -6.80 -9.44
CA ASN A 197 11.55 -7.72 -9.30
C ASN A 197 12.70 -7.13 -8.46
N GLY A 198 12.45 -6.03 -7.76
CA GLY A 198 13.38 -5.41 -6.81
C GLY A 198 12.75 -5.19 -5.43
N CYS A 199 13.60 -4.90 -4.46
CA CYS A 199 13.20 -4.53 -3.11
C CYS A 199 13.48 -3.05 -2.88
N TYR A 200 12.47 -2.26 -2.52
CA TYR A 200 12.61 -0.81 -2.37
C TYR A 200 11.92 -0.30 -1.12
N ILE A 201 12.52 0.73 -0.51
CA ILE A 201 11.98 1.49 0.61
C ILE A 201 11.84 2.94 0.15
N VAL A 202 10.61 3.41 -0.01
CA VAL A 202 10.32 4.80 -0.36
C VAL A 202 10.28 5.63 0.92
N LYS A 203 11.23 6.53 1.06
CA LYS A 203 11.35 7.41 2.23
C LYS A 203 10.31 8.51 2.19
N MET A 204 9.40 8.52 3.17
CA MET A 204 8.24 9.43 3.20
C MET A 204 8.26 10.42 4.36
N ASP A 205 9.18 10.27 5.33
CA ASP A 205 9.24 11.03 6.59
C ASP A 205 9.47 12.53 6.41
N SER A 206 10.08 12.94 5.31
CA SER A 206 10.37 14.34 4.99
C SER A 206 9.17 15.14 4.46
N PHE A 207 8.06 14.46 4.12
CA PHE A 207 6.86 15.10 3.61
C PHE A 207 5.79 15.27 4.68
N PRO A 208 4.99 16.35 4.65
CA PRO A 208 3.76 16.40 5.43
C PRO A 208 2.89 15.18 5.12
N LYS A 209 2.58 14.38 6.14
CA LYS A 209 2.03 13.02 5.98
C LYS A 209 0.70 12.96 5.25
N ASP A 210 -0.17 13.94 5.46
CA ASP A 210 -1.46 14.10 4.77
C ASP A 210 -1.42 15.13 3.63
N GLY A 211 -0.20 15.60 3.26
CA GLY A 211 0.02 16.59 2.23
C GLY A 211 -0.15 16.04 0.81
N VAL A 212 -0.39 16.96 -0.13
CA VAL A 212 -0.57 16.68 -1.56
C VAL A 212 0.58 15.83 -2.12
N ILE A 213 1.82 16.17 -1.78
CA ILE A 213 3.01 15.49 -2.30
C ILE A 213 3.09 14.03 -1.81
N ALA A 214 2.90 13.79 -0.50
CA ALA A 214 2.93 12.43 0.05
C ALA A 214 1.83 11.54 -0.58
N LYS A 215 0.61 12.06 -0.71
CA LYS A 215 -0.50 11.36 -1.37
C LYS A 215 -0.22 11.09 -2.85
N ALA A 216 0.35 12.06 -3.56
CA ALA A 216 0.72 11.90 -4.96
C ALA A 216 1.79 10.82 -5.15
N ILE A 217 2.85 10.80 -4.33
CA ILE A 217 3.89 9.77 -4.39
C ILE A 217 3.24 8.39 -4.28
N VAL A 218 2.47 8.14 -3.23
CA VAL A 218 1.87 6.81 -3.03
C VAL A 218 0.87 6.47 -4.13
N TYR A 219 0.01 7.41 -4.53
CA TYR A 219 -0.93 7.17 -5.62
C TYR A 219 -0.23 6.76 -6.92
N PHE A 220 0.78 7.53 -7.34
CA PHE A 220 1.45 7.28 -8.62
C PHE A 220 2.34 6.03 -8.58
N VAL A 221 2.97 5.72 -7.45
CA VAL A 221 3.72 4.47 -7.27
C VAL A 221 2.78 3.26 -7.34
N ILE A 222 1.65 3.30 -6.63
CA ILE A 222 0.62 2.24 -6.67
C ILE A 222 0.01 2.12 -8.08
N SER A 223 -0.27 3.24 -8.74
CA SER A 223 -0.75 3.23 -10.13
C SER A 223 0.26 2.59 -11.09
N LYS A 224 1.55 2.88 -10.89
CA LYS A 224 2.63 2.24 -11.67
C LYS A 224 2.67 0.74 -11.44
N LEU A 225 2.60 0.29 -10.19
CA LEU A 225 2.51 -1.13 -9.85
C LEU A 225 1.29 -1.79 -10.53
N ASN A 226 0.11 -1.18 -10.42
CA ASN A 226 -1.10 -1.70 -11.08
C ASN A 226 -0.89 -1.87 -12.59
N ASN A 227 -0.30 -0.89 -13.27
CA ASN A 227 0.01 -0.96 -14.70
C ASN A 227 1.01 -2.08 -15.05
N ILE A 228 1.98 -2.36 -14.18
CA ILE A 228 2.92 -3.49 -14.34
C ILE A 228 2.16 -4.80 -14.18
N TYR A 229 1.36 -4.95 -13.11
CA TYR A 229 0.61 -6.17 -12.83
C TYR A 229 -0.42 -6.53 -13.90
N GLU A 230 -1.04 -5.54 -14.56
CA GLU A 230 -1.94 -5.78 -15.68
C GLU A 230 -1.27 -6.62 -16.79
N LYS A 231 0.03 -6.41 -17.01
CA LYS A 231 0.83 -7.06 -18.06
C LYS A 231 1.47 -8.39 -17.63
N LEU A 232 1.53 -8.67 -16.31
CA LEU A 232 2.16 -9.88 -15.81
C LEU A 232 1.30 -11.12 -16.08
N GLU A 233 1.96 -12.24 -16.31
CA GLU A 233 1.32 -13.55 -16.35
C GLU A 233 0.73 -13.93 -14.99
N LYS A 234 -0.29 -14.79 -15.03
CA LYS A 234 -0.83 -15.37 -13.80
C LYS A 234 0.24 -16.12 -13.04
N GLN A 235 0.06 -16.17 -11.73
CA GLN A 235 0.94 -16.89 -10.83
C GLN A 235 0.97 -18.38 -11.09
N ALA A 236 2.13 -18.98 -10.87
CA ALA A 236 2.24 -20.42 -10.76
C ALA A 236 1.48 -20.90 -9.51
N VAL A 237 0.75 -21.98 -9.69
CA VAL A 237 -0.04 -22.64 -8.64
C VAL A 237 0.31 -24.12 -8.67
N ASN A 238 0.64 -24.68 -7.52
CA ASN A 238 0.73 -26.12 -7.32
C ASN A 238 -0.42 -26.60 -6.42
N ASP A 239 -0.40 -27.86 -6.01
CA ASP A 239 -1.49 -28.42 -5.20
C ASP A 239 -1.59 -27.79 -3.80
N GLU A 240 -0.54 -27.20 -3.28
CA GLU A 240 -0.44 -26.68 -1.92
C GLU A 240 -0.35 -25.15 -1.87
N CYS A 241 0.34 -24.52 -2.82
CA CYS A 241 0.73 -23.12 -2.76
C CYS A 241 0.39 -22.33 -4.02
N VAL A 242 0.16 -21.04 -3.82
CA VAL A 242 0.16 -20.00 -4.86
C VAL A 242 1.45 -19.19 -4.72
N GLN A 243 2.21 -19.01 -5.79
CA GLN A 243 3.43 -18.21 -5.75
C GLN A 243 3.11 -16.74 -5.40
N ILE A 244 3.81 -16.16 -4.46
CA ILE A 244 3.83 -14.71 -4.20
C ILE A 244 5.14 -14.15 -4.77
N ARG A 245 5.05 -13.04 -5.52
CA ARG A 245 6.22 -12.36 -6.13
C ARG A 245 6.63 -11.14 -5.32
N HIS A 246 5.63 -10.45 -4.74
CA HIS A 246 5.86 -9.11 -4.26
C HIS A 246 4.87 -8.71 -3.17
N PHE A 247 5.38 -8.03 -2.16
CA PHE A 247 4.57 -7.34 -1.14
C PHE A 247 4.66 -5.83 -1.31
N THR A 248 3.50 -5.17 -1.41
CA THR A 248 3.42 -3.71 -1.26
C THR A 248 3.01 -3.39 0.17
N ILE A 249 3.87 -2.68 0.89
CA ILE A 249 3.74 -2.43 2.32
C ILE A 249 3.56 -0.94 2.54
N ILE A 250 2.48 -0.54 3.20
CA ILE A 250 2.21 0.86 3.53
C ILE A 250 2.12 0.98 5.05
N ASP A 251 3.20 1.49 5.68
CA ASP A 251 3.13 1.92 7.08
C ASP A 251 2.34 3.23 7.18
N GLU A 252 1.64 3.42 8.29
CA GLU A 252 0.72 4.55 8.52
C GLU A 252 -0.32 4.73 7.38
N ALA A 253 -0.87 3.62 6.90
CA ALA A 253 -1.77 3.56 5.74
C ALA A 253 -3.01 4.48 5.86
N HIS A 254 -3.40 4.89 7.08
CA HIS A 254 -4.53 5.78 7.29
C HIS A 254 -4.41 7.12 6.54
N TYR A 255 -3.19 7.60 6.27
CA TYR A 255 -2.98 8.79 5.42
C TYR A 255 -3.40 8.58 3.96
N MET A 256 -3.48 7.31 3.53
CA MET A 256 -3.81 6.93 2.15
C MET A 256 -5.23 6.38 1.99
N LEU A 257 -5.87 6.00 3.10
CA LEU A 257 -7.22 5.42 3.07
C LEU A 257 -8.33 6.50 3.08
N ASP A 258 -7.97 7.76 3.33
CA ASP A 258 -8.91 8.88 3.41
C ASP A 258 -9.39 9.39 2.04
N PHE A 259 -8.72 9.02 0.94
CA PHE A 259 -9.12 9.42 -0.39
C PHE A 259 -9.33 8.21 -1.31
N ASP A 260 -10.07 8.41 -2.39
CA ASP A 260 -10.38 7.36 -3.35
C ASP A 260 -9.13 6.97 -4.16
N ASN A 261 -8.53 5.83 -3.83
CA ASN A 261 -7.38 5.25 -4.50
C ASN A 261 -7.79 4.00 -5.28
N GLN A 262 -8.34 4.19 -6.49
CA GLN A 262 -8.78 3.10 -7.35
C GLN A 262 -7.65 2.10 -7.67
N PRO A 263 -6.41 2.51 -8.02
CA PRO A 263 -5.31 1.57 -8.22
C PRO A 263 -5.05 0.66 -7.03
N LEU A 264 -5.11 1.18 -5.79
CA LEU A 264 -4.94 0.36 -4.58
C LEU A 264 -6.06 -0.67 -4.45
N ARG A 265 -7.32 -0.27 -4.67
CA ARG A 265 -8.45 -1.21 -4.64
C ARG A 265 -8.31 -2.31 -5.70
N ASN A 266 -7.88 -1.96 -6.91
CA ASN A 266 -7.64 -2.92 -7.97
C ASN A 266 -6.54 -3.92 -7.58
N LEU A 267 -5.42 -3.45 -7.03
CA LEU A 267 -4.36 -4.32 -6.56
C LEU A 267 -4.83 -5.30 -5.47
N ILE A 268 -5.66 -4.84 -4.53
CA ILE A 268 -6.24 -5.70 -3.49
C ILE A 268 -7.17 -6.75 -4.11
N ALA A 269 -8.03 -6.36 -5.04
CA ALA A 269 -9.03 -7.25 -5.63
C ALA A 269 -8.44 -8.32 -6.56
N VAL A 270 -7.43 -7.97 -7.36
CA VAL A 270 -6.90 -8.87 -8.41
C VAL A 270 -5.46 -9.30 -8.19
N GLY A 271 -4.76 -8.70 -7.24
CA GLY A 271 -3.32 -8.88 -7.04
C GLY A 271 -2.92 -10.33 -6.78
N ARG A 272 -3.74 -11.09 -6.04
CA ARG A 272 -3.47 -12.50 -5.74
C ARG A 272 -3.20 -13.34 -6.99
N ASN A 273 -4.01 -13.19 -8.03
CA ASN A 273 -3.85 -13.95 -9.28
C ASN A 273 -2.54 -13.66 -10.01
N LYS A 274 -1.88 -12.57 -9.62
CA LYS A 274 -0.59 -12.12 -10.17
C LYS A 274 0.56 -12.24 -9.17
N GLY A 275 0.29 -12.75 -7.96
CA GLY A 275 1.27 -12.92 -6.90
C GLY A 275 1.63 -11.65 -6.15
N LEU A 276 0.73 -10.71 -6.11
CA LEU A 276 0.84 -9.52 -5.28
C LEU A 276 0.10 -9.70 -3.97
N SER A 277 0.73 -9.32 -2.88
CA SER A 277 0.11 -9.12 -1.57
C SER A 277 0.29 -7.67 -1.12
N ILE A 278 -0.68 -7.17 -0.36
CA ILE A 278 -0.62 -5.84 0.26
C ILE A 278 -0.62 -5.99 1.76
N ILE A 279 0.27 -5.26 2.42
CA ILE A 279 0.31 -5.13 3.87
C ILE A 279 0.03 -3.68 4.22
N LEU A 280 -1.06 -3.44 4.94
CA LEU A 280 -1.43 -2.11 5.42
C LEU A 280 -1.28 -2.06 6.93
N ALA A 281 -0.52 -1.10 7.46
CA ALA A 281 -0.36 -0.90 8.89
C ALA A 281 -0.91 0.47 9.31
N THR A 282 -1.68 0.53 10.39
CA THR A 282 -2.21 1.77 10.96
C THR A 282 -2.12 1.77 12.49
N GLN A 283 -2.31 2.95 13.09
CA GLN A 283 -2.38 3.07 14.55
C GLN A 283 -3.77 2.71 15.10
N ASN A 284 -4.82 2.94 14.32
CA ASN A 284 -6.20 2.72 14.73
C ASN A 284 -6.91 1.75 13.79
N MET A 285 -7.56 0.75 14.37
CA MET A 285 -8.33 -0.24 13.62
C MET A 285 -9.48 0.37 12.81
N ASP A 286 -10.07 1.50 13.24
CA ASP A 286 -11.16 2.17 12.52
C ASP A 286 -10.76 2.67 11.13
N SER A 287 -9.47 2.94 10.93
CA SER A 287 -8.93 3.48 9.68
C SER A 287 -9.15 2.55 8.49
N PHE A 288 -9.33 1.25 8.71
CA PHE A 288 -9.59 0.27 7.65
C PHE A 288 -11.05 0.22 7.17
N LYS A 289 -11.97 0.91 7.84
CA LYS A 289 -13.35 1.13 7.37
C LYS A 289 -13.46 2.52 6.76
N SER A 290 -12.99 2.66 5.53
CA SER A 290 -13.15 3.92 4.81
C SER A 290 -14.52 3.99 4.10
N LYS A 291 -14.95 5.21 3.73
CA LYS A 291 -16.17 5.42 2.93
C LYS A 291 -16.09 4.77 1.54
N HIS A 292 -14.88 4.55 1.05
CA HIS A 292 -14.60 4.11 -0.31
C HIS A 292 -14.35 2.61 -0.42
N PHE A 293 -13.90 1.96 0.68
CA PHE A 293 -13.53 0.56 0.65
C PHE A 293 -13.49 -0.06 2.06
N ASP A 294 -14.02 -1.27 2.20
CA ASP A 294 -13.89 -2.09 3.41
C ASP A 294 -12.67 -3.00 3.29
N PHE A 295 -11.58 -2.61 3.95
CA PHE A 295 -10.34 -3.37 3.93
C PHE A 295 -10.44 -4.66 4.74
N TYR A 296 -11.26 -4.71 5.80
CA TYR A 296 -11.46 -5.93 6.59
C TYR A 296 -12.13 -7.03 5.80
N ALA A 297 -13.12 -6.69 4.97
CA ALA A 297 -13.79 -7.67 4.11
C ALA A 297 -12.86 -8.26 3.04
N ASN A 298 -11.73 -7.59 2.74
CA ASN A 298 -10.80 -7.99 1.71
C ASN A 298 -9.44 -8.47 2.24
N ALA A 299 -9.23 -8.49 3.57
CA ALA A 299 -7.99 -8.96 4.18
C ALA A 299 -8.19 -10.32 4.84
N GLN A 300 -7.34 -11.30 4.47
CA GLN A 300 -7.32 -12.61 5.08
C GLN A 300 -6.75 -12.57 6.49
N TYR A 301 -5.76 -11.70 6.74
CA TYR A 301 -4.98 -11.68 7.97
C TYR A 301 -5.09 -10.35 8.70
N PRO A 302 -6.14 -10.13 9.50
CA PRO A 302 -6.22 -9.00 10.42
C PRO A 302 -5.38 -9.29 11.67
N LEU A 303 -4.27 -8.57 11.82
CA LEU A 303 -3.35 -8.64 12.96
C LEU A 303 -3.62 -7.45 13.88
N ILE A 304 -4.24 -7.71 15.02
CA ILE A 304 -4.65 -6.66 15.96
C ILE A 304 -3.73 -6.64 17.17
N MET A 305 -2.89 -5.63 17.26
CA MET A 305 -2.06 -5.33 18.43
C MET A 305 -2.85 -4.43 19.40
N LYS A 306 -2.25 -4.04 20.52
CA LYS A 306 -2.87 -3.17 21.53
C LYS A 306 -3.55 -1.95 20.89
N GLN A 307 -4.80 -1.70 21.29
CA GLN A 307 -5.59 -0.53 20.90
C GLN A 307 -5.95 0.30 22.12
N GLN A 308 -5.95 1.64 21.98
CA GLN A 308 -6.46 2.55 23.03
C GLN A 308 -7.98 2.70 22.93
N SER A 309 -8.49 2.78 21.71
CA SER A 309 -9.91 2.81 21.42
C SER A 309 -10.29 1.58 20.63
N ILE A 310 -11.32 0.89 21.05
CA ILE A 310 -11.77 -0.36 20.42
C ILE A 310 -13.19 -0.13 19.90
N ASN A 311 -13.33 -0.23 18.57
CA ASN A 311 -14.62 -0.12 17.92
C ASN A 311 -15.35 -1.47 17.91
N ASP A 312 -16.48 -1.51 18.59
CA ASP A 312 -17.29 -2.72 18.75
C ASP A 312 -17.73 -3.33 17.42
N SER A 313 -18.09 -2.49 16.43
CA SER A 313 -18.51 -2.99 15.12
C SER A 313 -17.37 -3.66 14.36
N VAL A 314 -16.17 -3.10 14.46
CA VAL A 314 -14.96 -3.65 13.80
C VAL A 314 -14.58 -5.01 14.40
N ILE A 315 -14.62 -5.15 15.73
CA ILE A 315 -14.34 -6.44 16.39
C ILE A 315 -15.36 -7.50 15.95
N LYS A 316 -16.66 -7.16 15.91
CA LYS A 316 -17.70 -8.08 15.46
C LYS A 316 -17.50 -8.51 14.00
N ASP A 317 -17.13 -7.58 13.14
CA ASP A 317 -16.91 -7.86 11.71
C ASP A 317 -15.66 -8.74 11.48
N ILE A 318 -14.57 -8.48 12.21
CA ILE A 318 -13.32 -9.27 12.07
C ILE A 318 -13.51 -10.70 12.61
N PHE A 319 -14.02 -10.83 13.83
CA PHE A 319 -14.00 -12.10 14.55
C PHE A 319 -15.32 -12.87 14.47
N GLY A 320 -16.40 -12.26 13.99
CA GLY A 320 -17.72 -12.90 13.88
C GLY A 320 -18.34 -13.24 15.24
N VAL A 321 -18.04 -12.49 16.31
CA VAL A 321 -18.39 -12.81 17.68
C VAL A 321 -19.46 -11.90 18.25
N THR A 322 -20.20 -12.44 19.24
CA THR A 322 -21.24 -11.71 20.00
C THR A 322 -21.20 -12.11 21.48
N GLY A 323 -21.91 -11.35 22.33
CA GLY A 323 -22.09 -11.70 23.72
C GLY A 323 -20.78 -11.78 24.53
N LYS A 324 -20.58 -12.90 25.24
CA LYS A 324 -19.42 -13.08 26.11
C LYS A 324 -18.09 -13.09 25.34
N ASP A 325 -18.01 -13.82 24.24
CA ASP A 325 -16.78 -13.93 23.43
C ASP A 325 -16.33 -12.57 22.90
N PHE A 326 -17.29 -11.70 22.56
CA PHE A 326 -17.00 -10.32 22.17
C PHE A 326 -16.32 -9.52 23.30
N ASN A 327 -16.85 -9.62 24.55
CA ASN A 327 -16.28 -8.92 25.69
C ASN A 327 -14.89 -9.46 26.04
N ASP A 328 -14.69 -10.78 25.93
CA ASP A 328 -13.39 -11.42 26.18
C ASP A 328 -12.33 -10.95 25.19
N ILE A 329 -12.63 -10.89 23.88
CA ILE A 329 -11.71 -10.36 22.85
C ILE A 329 -11.38 -8.89 23.11
N LYS A 330 -12.39 -8.08 23.43
CA LYS A 330 -12.19 -6.65 23.71
C LYS A 330 -11.26 -6.44 24.90
N ALA A 331 -11.47 -7.19 25.98
CA ALA A 331 -10.61 -7.16 27.16
C ALA A 331 -9.18 -7.63 26.84
N GLU A 332 -9.04 -8.69 26.03
CA GLU A 332 -7.73 -9.20 25.60
C GLU A 332 -6.97 -8.16 24.79
N ILE A 333 -7.59 -7.52 23.79
CA ILE A 333 -6.95 -6.47 22.97
C ILE A 333 -6.46 -5.30 23.85
N ALA A 334 -7.27 -4.87 24.81
CA ALA A 334 -6.92 -3.79 25.72
C ALA A 334 -5.72 -4.15 26.63
N SER A 335 -5.58 -5.43 26.98
CA SER A 335 -4.53 -5.95 27.90
C SER A 335 -3.21 -6.32 27.19
N LEU A 336 -3.18 -6.37 25.85
CA LEU A 336 -1.98 -6.76 25.09
C LEU A 336 -0.76 -5.94 25.50
N GLN A 337 0.37 -6.63 25.61
CA GLN A 337 1.66 -6.01 25.85
C GLN A 337 2.36 -5.64 24.53
N LYS A 338 3.48 -4.92 24.62
CA LYS A 338 4.33 -4.62 23.46
C LYS A 338 4.77 -5.92 22.77
N GLY A 339 4.56 -6.02 21.46
CA GLY A 339 4.90 -7.21 20.69
C GLY A 339 3.88 -8.35 20.76
N GLU A 340 2.73 -8.14 21.40
CA GLU A 340 1.63 -9.11 21.37
C GLU A 340 0.55 -8.68 20.39
N LEU A 341 -0.09 -9.65 19.76
CA LEU A 341 -1.22 -9.45 18.85
C LEU A 341 -2.27 -10.55 19.00
N ILE A 342 -3.47 -10.24 18.51
CA ILE A 342 -4.54 -11.20 18.30
C ILE A 342 -4.76 -11.39 16.81
N ILE A 343 -4.97 -12.63 16.40
CA ILE A 343 -5.33 -13.02 15.04
C ILE A 343 -6.57 -13.89 15.08
N LYS A 344 -7.35 -13.88 13.99
CA LYS A 344 -8.50 -14.76 13.82
C LYS A 344 -8.06 -16.22 13.72
N ASP A 345 -8.77 -17.13 14.39
CA ASP A 345 -8.36 -18.55 14.51
C ASP A 345 -8.40 -19.30 13.18
N ASP A 346 -9.36 -19.01 12.32
CA ASP A 346 -9.51 -19.66 11.01
C ASP A 346 -8.33 -19.40 10.06
N THR A 347 -7.52 -18.38 10.33
CA THR A 347 -6.29 -18.09 9.58
C THR A 347 -5.13 -19.02 9.97
N MET A 348 -5.25 -19.75 11.08
CA MET A 348 -4.22 -20.61 11.66
C MET A 348 -4.72 -22.03 11.95
N SER A 349 -5.89 -22.39 11.44
CA SER A 349 -6.61 -23.65 11.72
C SER A 349 -5.85 -24.92 11.37
N LEU A 350 -4.76 -24.84 10.63
CA LEU A 350 -3.91 -25.99 10.29
C LEU A 350 -3.26 -26.67 11.51
N LEU A 351 -3.24 -26.01 12.67
CA LEU A 351 -2.62 -26.56 13.88
C LEU A 351 -3.59 -27.31 14.82
N GLY A 352 -4.88 -27.40 14.49
CA GLY A 352 -5.87 -28.20 15.24
C GLY A 352 -6.12 -27.75 16.68
N ILE A 353 -5.74 -26.52 17.03
CA ILE A 353 -5.94 -25.96 18.38
C ILE A 353 -7.36 -25.38 18.42
N SER A 354 -8.28 -26.07 19.06
CA SER A 354 -9.70 -25.69 19.18
C SER A 354 -9.99 -24.90 20.46
N GLY A 355 -10.94 -23.99 20.41
CA GLY A 355 -11.59 -23.44 21.60
C GLY A 355 -11.98 -21.97 21.59
N LYS A 356 -11.33 -21.11 20.81
CA LYS A 356 -11.67 -19.68 20.71
C LYS A 356 -11.59 -19.23 19.25
N ASN A 357 -12.42 -18.25 18.86
CA ASN A 357 -12.40 -17.67 17.50
C ASN A 357 -11.16 -16.77 17.25
N TYR A 358 -10.21 -16.73 18.16
CA TYR A 358 -9.00 -15.96 18.06
C TYR A 358 -7.84 -16.62 18.80
N LYS A 359 -6.63 -16.29 18.41
CA LYS A 359 -5.37 -16.68 19.06
C LYS A 359 -4.56 -15.46 19.43
N LYS A 360 -3.90 -15.52 20.59
CA LYS A 360 -2.90 -14.54 21.01
C LYS A 360 -1.51 -15.02 20.60
N ILE A 361 -0.74 -14.14 20.01
CA ILE A 361 0.63 -14.42 19.53
C ILE A 361 1.57 -13.38 20.12
N LYS A 362 2.74 -13.83 20.56
CA LYS A 362 3.88 -13.00 20.89
C LYS A 362 4.83 -12.98 19.69
N VAL A 363 5.04 -11.80 19.12
CA VAL A 363 5.94 -11.60 17.97
C VAL A 363 7.39 -11.74 18.39
N THR A 364 8.18 -12.44 17.60
CA THR A 364 9.64 -12.49 17.78
C THR A 364 10.23 -11.08 17.76
N HIS A 365 11.16 -10.81 18.65
CA HIS A 365 11.87 -9.53 18.70
C HIS A 365 13.15 -9.64 17.87
N LEU A 366 13.33 -8.81 16.85
CA LEU A 366 14.50 -8.86 15.96
C LEU A 366 15.68 -8.01 16.46
N ILE A 367 15.47 -7.19 17.50
CA ILE A 367 16.51 -6.29 18.06
C ILE A 367 16.61 -6.50 19.55
#